data_8c52ee907580b14fa3c4bb843ffb32a4
#
_entry.id   8c52ee907580b14fa3c4bb843ffb32a4
#
_cell.length_a   1.000
_cell.length_b   1.000
_cell.length_c   1.000
_cell.angle_alpha   90.00
_cell.angle_beta   90.00
_cell.angle_gamma   90.00
#
_symmetry.space_group_name_H-M   'P 1'
#
loop_
_entity.id
_entity.type
_entity.pdbx_description
1 polymer ?
#
loop_
_entity_poly.entity_id
_entity_poly.type
_entity_poly.pdbx_seq_one_letter_code
_entity_poly.pdbx_strand_id
1 'polypeptide(L)'
;MFYLFHFIFKTVIFYTMDWEKLSMPEPGSLVAVGMSGGVDSTLVTLLLKEHGCTVVGVTMSSWANDLPLPPSAEGVRGSCYGPDEAIDIAQCKAFCQQLGIEHHVIDVREAYHHHVLDYFKAEYRNGRTPNPCINCNPNVKFGALLDGVRAKGIDFDYFCTGHYATLVRPTEDLRLVYGDEVTGQETVRPVMISAATDKRKDQTYFLCRVPSATLEKVRFPLSVYTKQEVYAMAQERGLAAASRSESQDFIPDTYLDIIFSDQISQPGDIVDLAGKKLGVHRGIHHYTIGQRRGLGVSSNRPLYVHSIDSQKNQVVLCDDQDLLCSGLVAENWVWAGGYAPKSSFKGQVKIRLASPAASSTIRARGDGSYEIIFDQPQRAVAPGQSAVVYLDGIIFGGGIISREIR
;
A
#
# COMPACT_ATOMS: atom_id res chain seq x y z
N MET A 1 31.54 -9.97 -21.15
CA MET A 1 32.00 -8.57 -21.09
C MET A 1 30.97 -7.58 -21.63
N PHE A 2 30.35 -7.81 -22.79
CA PHE A 2 29.30 -6.94 -23.38
C PHE A 2 28.06 -6.79 -22.48
N TYR A 3 27.57 -7.85 -21.83
CA TYR A 3 26.40 -7.80 -20.95
C TYR A 3 26.63 -6.98 -19.66
N LEU A 4 27.84 -6.99 -19.12
CA LEU A 4 28.18 -6.24 -17.91
C LEU A 4 28.25 -4.73 -18.18
N PHE A 5 28.77 -4.34 -19.36
CA PHE A 5 28.87 -2.95 -19.80
C PHE A 5 27.48 -2.33 -20.06
N HIS A 6 26.60 -3.09 -20.71
CA HIS A 6 25.23 -2.66 -21.01
C HIS A 6 24.39 -2.49 -19.72
N PHE A 7 24.62 -3.34 -18.74
CA PHE A 7 23.98 -3.30 -17.41
C PHE A 7 24.39 -2.08 -16.57
N ILE A 8 25.70 -1.79 -16.51
CA ILE A 8 26.23 -0.62 -15.79
C ILE A 8 25.70 0.68 -16.41
N PHE A 9 25.62 0.74 -17.75
CA PHE A 9 25.15 1.92 -18.47
C PHE A 9 23.67 2.23 -18.19
N LYS A 10 22.78 1.23 -18.19
CA LYS A 10 21.34 1.41 -17.88
C LYS A 10 21.10 1.89 -16.45
N THR A 11 21.81 1.34 -15.49
CA THR A 11 21.71 1.75 -14.09
C THR A 11 22.24 3.19 -13.89
N VAL A 12 23.35 3.54 -14.53
CA VAL A 12 23.92 4.90 -14.48
C VAL A 12 22.97 5.94 -15.04
N ILE A 13 22.31 5.69 -16.16
CA ILE A 13 21.34 6.63 -16.77
C ILE A 13 20.20 6.92 -15.79
N PHE A 14 19.63 5.91 -15.11
CA PHE A 14 18.54 6.13 -14.16
C PHE A 14 18.98 7.00 -12.97
N TYR A 15 20.17 6.81 -12.46
CA TYR A 15 20.74 7.57 -11.32
C TYR A 15 21.16 9.01 -11.68
N THR A 16 21.40 9.31 -12.94
CA THR A 16 21.78 10.66 -13.42
C THR A 16 20.63 11.45 -14.02
N MET A 17 19.44 10.84 -14.10
CA MET A 17 18.25 11.45 -14.70
C MET A 17 17.65 12.50 -13.77
N ASP A 18 17.24 13.63 -14.33
CA ASP A 18 16.46 14.63 -13.64
C ASP A 18 14.97 14.26 -13.60
N TRP A 19 14.31 14.70 -12.52
CA TRP A 19 12.92 14.35 -12.24
C TRP A 19 12.09 15.61 -11.96
N GLU A 20 11.03 15.79 -12.74
CA GLU A 20 9.99 16.78 -12.48
C GLU A 20 9.09 16.29 -11.35
N LYS A 21 8.86 17.12 -10.31
CA LYS A 21 7.93 16.82 -9.21
C LYS A 21 6.54 17.32 -9.53
N LEU A 22 5.53 16.47 -9.32
CA LEU A 22 4.13 16.72 -9.62
C LEU A 22 3.32 16.73 -8.30
N SER A 23 3.42 17.80 -7.51
CA SER A 23 2.79 17.88 -6.19
C SER A 23 1.41 18.53 -6.18
N MET A 24 1.21 19.57 -6.99
CA MET A 24 -0.02 20.35 -7.05
C MET A 24 -0.60 20.36 -8.47
N PRO A 25 -1.94 20.40 -8.61
CA PRO A 25 -2.61 20.77 -9.86
C PRO A 25 -2.35 22.22 -10.23
N GLU A 26 -2.57 22.58 -11.48
CA GLU A 26 -2.53 23.97 -11.93
C GLU A 26 -3.75 24.75 -11.36
N PRO A 27 -3.60 26.06 -11.02
CA PRO A 27 -4.73 26.90 -10.64
C PRO A 27 -5.82 26.91 -11.74
N GLY A 28 -7.09 26.90 -11.31
CA GLY A 28 -8.24 26.81 -12.23
C GLY A 28 -8.67 25.38 -12.58
N SER A 29 -7.85 24.35 -12.30
CA SER A 29 -8.23 22.95 -12.54
C SER A 29 -9.45 22.53 -11.71
N LEU A 30 -10.28 21.64 -12.24
CA LEU A 30 -11.32 20.92 -11.51
C LEU A 30 -10.71 19.71 -10.81
N VAL A 31 -10.74 19.68 -9.48
CA VAL A 31 -10.07 18.68 -8.67
C VAL A 31 -11.08 17.92 -7.81
N ALA A 32 -11.13 16.59 -7.98
CA ALA A 32 -11.81 15.71 -7.02
C ALA A 32 -10.86 15.37 -5.87
N VAL A 33 -11.28 15.56 -4.62
CA VAL A 33 -10.47 15.25 -3.44
C VAL A 33 -11.05 14.08 -2.68
N GLY A 34 -10.27 13.00 -2.55
CA GLY A 34 -10.62 11.84 -1.75
C GLY A 34 -10.56 12.17 -0.25
N MET A 35 -11.72 12.26 0.37
CA MET A 35 -11.89 12.65 1.77
C MET A 35 -12.20 11.45 2.66
N SER A 36 -11.51 11.36 3.79
CA SER A 36 -11.71 10.33 4.80
C SER A 36 -12.10 10.89 6.17
N GLY A 37 -12.33 12.21 6.29
CA GLY A 37 -12.58 12.88 7.56
C GLY A 37 -11.33 13.09 8.44
N GLY A 38 -10.15 12.61 8.03
CA GLY A 38 -8.89 12.84 8.72
C GLY A 38 -8.25 14.19 8.39
N VAL A 39 -7.30 14.61 9.23
CA VAL A 39 -6.61 15.90 9.10
C VAL A 39 -5.96 16.08 7.73
N ASP A 40 -5.36 15.03 7.17
CA ASP A 40 -4.64 15.08 5.90
C ASP A 40 -5.56 15.45 4.74
N SER A 41 -6.65 14.70 4.55
CA SER A 41 -7.59 14.97 3.45
C SER A 41 -8.33 16.30 3.61
N THR A 42 -8.62 16.70 4.86
CA THR A 42 -9.25 17.99 5.16
C THR A 42 -8.32 19.15 4.82
N LEU A 43 -7.03 19.05 5.20
CA LEU A 43 -6.04 20.08 4.86
C LEU A 43 -5.80 20.14 3.35
N VAL A 44 -5.69 19.00 2.65
CA VAL A 44 -5.56 18.96 1.17
C VAL A 44 -6.69 19.72 0.49
N THR A 45 -7.93 19.50 0.92
CA THR A 45 -9.11 20.19 0.37
C THR A 45 -8.97 21.72 0.49
N LEU A 46 -8.52 22.20 1.65
CA LEU A 46 -8.34 23.63 1.89
C LEU A 46 -7.18 24.19 1.08
N LEU A 47 -6.01 23.51 1.07
CA LEU A 47 -4.84 23.95 0.30
C LEU A 47 -5.13 24.07 -1.19
N LEU A 48 -5.88 23.14 -1.77
CA LEU A 48 -6.27 23.19 -3.18
C LEU A 48 -7.22 24.35 -3.47
N LYS A 49 -8.16 24.63 -2.57
CA LYS A 49 -9.04 25.80 -2.69
C LYS A 49 -8.25 27.11 -2.58
N GLU A 50 -7.34 27.21 -1.60
CA GLU A 50 -6.43 28.36 -1.44
C GLU A 50 -5.52 28.54 -2.66
N HIS A 51 -5.14 27.44 -3.32
CA HIS A 51 -4.33 27.44 -4.56
C HIS A 51 -5.10 27.89 -5.81
N GLY A 52 -6.42 28.08 -5.70
CA GLY A 52 -7.26 28.55 -6.81
C GLY A 52 -7.83 27.42 -7.67
N CYS A 53 -7.86 26.19 -7.18
CA CYS A 53 -8.55 25.09 -7.85
C CYS A 53 -10.07 25.11 -7.58
N THR A 54 -10.85 24.61 -8.53
CA THR A 54 -12.25 24.26 -8.30
C THR A 54 -12.31 22.89 -7.65
N VAL A 55 -12.77 22.80 -6.41
CA VAL A 55 -12.68 21.57 -5.62
C VAL A 55 -14.03 20.91 -5.45
N VAL A 56 -14.08 19.59 -5.63
CA VAL A 56 -15.21 18.70 -5.31
C VAL A 56 -14.73 17.65 -4.32
N GLY A 57 -15.39 17.56 -3.16
CA GLY A 57 -15.10 16.53 -2.15
C GLY A 57 -15.76 15.20 -2.53
N VAL A 58 -15.02 14.09 -2.43
CA VAL A 58 -15.58 12.76 -2.66
C VAL A 58 -15.18 11.82 -1.52
N THR A 59 -16.16 11.09 -0.98
CA THR A 59 -15.92 10.09 0.07
C THR A 59 -16.43 8.74 -0.41
N MET A 60 -15.63 7.69 -0.27
CA MET A 60 -16.07 6.33 -0.59
C MET A 60 -16.98 5.79 0.54
N SER A 61 -18.04 5.10 0.17
CA SER A 61 -18.84 4.26 1.06
C SER A 61 -18.49 2.81 0.77
N SER A 62 -17.82 2.17 1.71
CA SER A 62 -17.33 0.79 1.61
C SER A 62 -18.07 -0.18 2.54
N TRP A 63 -18.70 0.36 3.60
CA TRP A 63 -19.40 -0.43 4.62
C TRP A 63 -20.79 -0.88 4.17
N ALA A 64 -20.99 -2.18 4.04
CA ALA A 64 -22.28 -2.76 3.63
C ALA A 64 -23.24 -3.01 4.81
N ASN A 65 -22.81 -2.81 6.04
CA ASN A 65 -23.57 -3.15 7.27
C ASN A 65 -23.99 -4.63 7.31
N ASP A 66 -23.15 -5.49 6.78
CA ASP A 66 -23.37 -6.94 6.61
C ASP A 66 -22.75 -7.78 7.72
N LEU A 67 -21.91 -7.18 8.56
CA LEU A 67 -21.25 -7.81 9.70
C LEU A 67 -21.59 -7.09 11.02
N PRO A 68 -21.75 -7.79 12.14
CA PRO A 68 -22.08 -7.18 13.44
C PRO A 68 -20.83 -6.60 14.12
N LEU A 69 -20.14 -5.69 13.41
CA LEU A 69 -18.95 -5.02 13.96
C LEU A 69 -19.36 -3.98 14.99
N PRO A 70 -18.69 -3.93 16.17
CA PRO A 70 -18.94 -2.90 17.16
C PRO A 70 -18.42 -1.54 16.68
N PRO A 71 -19.05 -0.41 17.08
CA PRO A 71 -18.47 0.91 16.85
C PRO A 71 -17.15 1.07 17.61
N SER A 72 -16.30 1.98 17.13
CA SER A 72 -15.06 2.33 17.83
C SER A 72 -15.34 2.97 19.20
N ALA A 73 -14.37 2.88 20.10
CA ALA A 73 -14.46 3.58 21.38
C ALA A 73 -14.54 5.10 21.16
N GLU A 74 -15.22 5.81 22.06
CA GLU A 74 -15.37 7.27 21.98
C GLU A 74 -14.01 7.96 21.91
N GLY A 75 -13.84 8.89 20.95
CA GLY A 75 -12.60 9.62 20.71
C GLY A 75 -11.51 8.85 19.96
N VAL A 76 -11.73 7.57 19.65
CA VAL A 76 -10.85 6.77 18.80
C VAL A 76 -11.41 6.76 17.39
N ARG A 77 -10.59 7.12 16.41
CA ARG A 77 -10.98 6.98 15.01
C ARG A 77 -10.98 5.52 14.62
N GLY A 78 -12.09 5.07 14.02
CA GLY A 78 -12.26 3.71 13.54
C GLY A 78 -11.28 3.33 12.43
N SER A 79 -11.39 2.08 12.02
CA SER A 79 -10.69 1.52 10.85
C SER A 79 -11.24 2.09 9.54
N CYS A 80 -10.61 1.72 8.42
CA CYS A 80 -11.11 2.08 7.09
C CYS A 80 -12.44 1.38 6.72
N TYR A 81 -12.90 0.40 7.53
CA TYR A 81 -14.08 -0.40 7.28
C TYR A 81 -14.84 -0.64 8.59
N GLY A 82 -16.12 -0.30 8.62
CA GLY A 82 -16.95 -0.53 9.81
C GLY A 82 -18.02 0.55 10.01
N PRO A 83 -18.77 0.46 11.13
CA PRO A 83 -19.96 1.27 11.39
C PRO A 83 -19.70 2.78 11.56
N ASP A 84 -18.45 3.18 11.82
CA ASP A 84 -18.09 4.60 12.00
C ASP A 84 -18.04 5.38 10.66
N GLU A 85 -18.12 4.69 9.52
CA GLU A 85 -18.10 5.30 8.19
C GLU A 85 -19.17 6.41 8.04
N ALA A 86 -20.36 6.20 8.60
CA ALA A 86 -21.44 7.21 8.53
C ALA A 86 -21.06 8.52 9.23
N ILE A 87 -20.29 8.44 10.32
CA ILE A 87 -19.79 9.61 11.07
C ILE A 87 -18.77 10.35 10.22
N ASP A 88 -17.81 9.64 9.63
CA ASP A 88 -16.78 10.25 8.78
C ASP A 88 -17.39 10.91 7.55
N ILE A 89 -18.39 10.29 6.90
CA ILE A 89 -19.14 10.87 5.78
C ILE A 89 -19.85 12.16 6.19
N ALA A 90 -20.56 12.14 7.33
CA ALA A 90 -21.28 13.33 7.82
C ALA A 90 -20.33 14.51 8.10
N GLN A 91 -19.15 14.22 8.62
CA GLN A 91 -18.12 15.22 8.91
C GLN A 91 -17.48 15.79 7.63
N CYS A 92 -17.17 14.94 6.64
CA CYS A 92 -16.70 15.40 5.33
C CYS A 92 -17.73 16.33 4.67
N LYS A 93 -19.00 15.93 4.72
CA LYS A 93 -20.11 16.74 4.19
C LYS A 93 -20.23 18.10 4.87
N ALA A 94 -20.21 18.12 6.22
CA ALA A 94 -20.29 19.36 6.99
C ALA A 94 -19.10 20.29 6.70
N PHE A 95 -17.88 19.75 6.60
CA PHE A 95 -16.69 20.51 6.26
C PHE A 95 -16.79 21.13 4.84
N CYS A 96 -17.20 20.33 3.86
CA CYS A 96 -17.39 20.83 2.49
C CYS A 96 -18.46 21.93 2.43
N GLN A 97 -19.57 21.80 3.16
CA GLN A 97 -20.61 22.83 3.26
C GLN A 97 -20.07 24.15 3.83
N GLN A 98 -19.22 24.09 4.87
CA GLN A 98 -18.59 25.30 5.45
C GLN A 98 -17.71 26.04 4.44
N LEU A 99 -17.06 25.29 3.53
CA LEU A 99 -16.22 25.86 2.49
C LEU A 99 -16.97 26.21 1.20
N GLY A 100 -18.27 25.93 1.09
CA GLY A 100 -19.02 26.07 -0.16
C GLY A 100 -18.52 25.13 -1.27
N ILE A 101 -18.08 23.92 -0.89
CA ILE A 101 -17.59 22.87 -1.79
C ILE A 101 -18.67 21.80 -1.93
N GLU A 102 -18.91 21.34 -3.16
CA GLU A 102 -19.78 20.21 -3.43
C GLU A 102 -19.17 18.91 -2.88
N HIS A 103 -19.99 18.03 -2.28
CA HIS A 103 -19.53 16.77 -1.71
C HIS A 103 -20.40 15.61 -2.17
N HIS A 104 -19.74 14.54 -2.66
CA HIS A 104 -20.39 13.33 -3.14
C HIS A 104 -19.93 12.09 -2.36
N VAL A 105 -20.88 11.24 -2.04
CA VAL A 105 -20.61 9.87 -1.53
C VAL A 105 -20.65 8.90 -2.72
N ILE A 106 -19.60 8.14 -2.87
CA ILE A 106 -19.47 7.15 -3.95
C ILE A 106 -19.57 5.75 -3.36
N ASP A 107 -20.53 4.98 -3.83
CA ASP A 107 -20.68 3.59 -3.43
C ASP A 107 -19.60 2.72 -4.07
N VAL A 108 -18.74 2.15 -3.24
CA VAL A 108 -17.67 1.24 -3.65
C VAL A 108 -17.75 -0.10 -2.91
N ARG A 109 -18.90 -0.40 -2.27
CA ARG A 109 -19.08 -1.58 -1.41
C ARG A 109 -18.77 -2.88 -2.12
N GLU A 110 -19.25 -3.08 -3.35
CA GLU A 110 -18.99 -4.28 -4.13
C GLU A 110 -17.49 -4.42 -4.46
N ALA A 111 -16.86 -3.37 -4.97
CA ALA A 111 -15.44 -3.37 -5.29
C ALA A 111 -14.58 -3.58 -4.04
N TYR A 112 -14.96 -2.96 -2.91
CA TYR A 112 -14.25 -3.11 -1.64
C TYR A 112 -14.37 -4.55 -1.12
N HIS A 113 -15.56 -5.12 -1.15
CA HIS A 113 -15.79 -6.51 -0.73
C HIS A 113 -14.91 -7.46 -1.55
N HIS A 114 -14.97 -7.37 -2.87
CA HIS A 114 -14.24 -8.25 -3.77
C HIS A 114 -12.72 -8.09 -3.67
N HIS A 115 -12.22 -6.85 -3.81
CA HIS A 115 -10.78 -6.60 -3.90
C HIS A 115 -10.06 -6.51 -2.55
N VAL A 116 -10.80 -6.27 -1.46
CA VAL A 116 -10.20 -6.03 -0.14
C VAL A 116 -10.57 -7.14 0.83
N LEU A 117 -11.84 -7.36 1.11
CA LEU A 117 -12.27 -8.34 2.12
C LEU A 117 -12.09 -9.78 1.66
N ASP A 118 -12.52 -10.13 0.46
CA ASP A 118 -12.38 -11.48 -0.07
C ASP A 118 -10.91 -11.84 -0.27
N TYR A 119 -10.12 -10.90 -0.80
CA TYR A 119 -8.66 -11.04 -0.89
C TYR A 119 -8.05 -11.28 0.51
N PHE A 120 -8.39 -10.47 1.49
CA PHE A 120 -7.91 -10.57 2.86
C PHE A 120 -8.23 -11.94 3.47
N LYS A 121 -9.47 -12.38 3.34
CA LYS A 121 -9.93 -13.69 3.80
C LYS A 121 -9.21 -14.83 3.08
N ALA A 122 -9.09 -14.76 1.77
CA ALA A 122 -8.44 -15.79 0.96
C ALA A 122 -6.97 -15.97 1.31
N GLU A 123 -6.22 -14.89 1.50
CA GLU A 123 -4.80 -14.95 1.86
C GLU A 123 -4.59 -15.62 3.23
N TYR A 124 -5.38 -15.25 4.25
CA TYR A 124 -5.29 -15.90 5.55
C TYR A 124 -5.68 -17.39 5.50
N ARG A 125 -6.70 -17.76 4.71
CA ARG A 125 -7.08 -19.16 4.49
C ARG A 125 -5.96 -20.00 3.89
N ASN A 126 -5.11 -19.36 3.10
CA ASN A 126 -3.94 -19.97 2.48
C ASN A 126 -2.68 -19.90 3.37
N GLY A 127 -2.78 -19.47 4.63
CA GLY A 127 -1.65 -19.33 5.55
C GLY A 127 -0.69 -18.19 5.16
N ARG A 128 -1.14 -17.24 4.36
CA ARG A 128 -0.36 -16.10 3.87
C ARG A 128 -0.65 -14.85 4.70
N THR A 129 0.21 -13.86 4.62
CA THR A 129 0.05 -12.57 5.33
C THR A 129 -0.36 -11.48 4.35
N PRO A 130 -1.65 -11.14 4.22
CA PRO A 130 -2.11 -10.14 3.26
C PRO A 130 -1.67 -8.72 3.60
N ASN A 131 -1.64 -7.86 2.56
CA ASN A 131 -1.60 -6.42 2.73
C ASN A 131 -2.79 -5.79 1.97
N PRO A 132 -3.94 -5.63 2.63
CA PRO A 132 -5.15 -5.14 1.97
C PRO A 132 -5.02 -3.74 1.40
N CYS A 133 -4.21 -2.85 1.99
CA CYS A 133 -3.99 -1.49 1.49
C CYS A 133 -3.34 -1.47 0.10
N ILE A 134 -2.43 -2.40 -0.19
CA ILE A 134 -1.78 -2.52 -1.51
C ILE A 134 -2.76 -2.94 -2.59
N ASN A 135 -3.79 -3.67 -2.22
CA ASN A 135 -4.86 -4.09 -3.16
C ASN A 135 -5.98 -3.05 -3.24
N CYS A 136 -6.31 -2.38 -2.12
CA CYS A 136 -7.29 -1.31 -2.05
C CYS A 136 -6.90 -0.10 -2.92
N ASN A 137 -5.65 0.34 -2.86
CA ASN A 137 -5.24 1.53 -3.58
C ASN A 137 -5.50 1.43 -5.09
N PRO A 138 -4.97 0.46 -5.86
CA PRO A 138 -5.19 0.42 -7.30
C PRO A 138 -6.64 0.11 -7.70
N ASN A 139 -7.35 -0.75 -6.94
CA ASN A 139 -8.64 -1.27 -7.36
C ASN A 139 -9.83 -0.47 -6.82
N VAL A 140 -9.72 0.10 -5.62
CA VAL A 140 -10.82 0.83 -4.98
C VAL A 140 -10.57 2.34 -4.98
N LYS A 141 -9.49 2.84 -4.33
CA LYS A 141 -9.26 4.29 -4.19
C LYS A 141 -8.94 4.97 -5.52
N PHE A 142 -8.06 4.36 -6.33
CA PHE A 142 -7.66 4.88 -7.64
C PHE A 142 -8.31 4.12 -8.81
N GLY A 143 -9.26 3.24 -8.52
CA GLY A 143 -10.10 2.49 -9.46
C GLY A 143 -11.56 2.85 -9.27
N ALA A 144 -12.35 1.99 -8.60
CA ALA A 144 -13.80 2.10 -8.46
C ALA A 144 -14.29 3.46 -7.95
N LEU A 145 -13.56 4.12 -7.04
CA LEU A 145 -13.89 5.47 -6.58
C LEU A 145 -13.86 6.47 -7.74
N LEU A 146 -12.81 6.45 -8.56
CA LEU A 146 -12.67 7.38 -9.70
C LEU A 146 -13.71 7.11 -10.77
N ASP A 147 -14.02 5.84 -11.03
CA ASP A 147 -15.05 5.46 -11.98
C ASP A 147 -16.44 5.89 -11.50
N GLY A 148 -16.71 5.76 -10.19
CA GLY A 148 -17.95 6.24 -9.57
C GLY A 148 -18.10 7.77 -9.61
N VAL A 149 -16.99 8.52 -9.48
CA VAL A 149 -16.98 10.00 -9.65
C VAL A 149 -17.34 10.37 -11.07
N ARG A 150 -16.72 9.73 -12.07
CA ARG A 150 -17.03 9.96 -13.50
C ARG A 150 -18.46 9.58 -13.84
N ALA A 151 -18.97 8.47 -13.28
CA ALA A 151 -20.36 8.03 -13.47
C ALA A 151 -21.40 9.04 -12.94
N LYS A 152 -21.01 9.92 -12.00
CA LYS A 152 -21.84 11.05 -11.55
C LYS A 152 -21.75 12.28 -12.47
N GLY A 153 -21.02 12.20 -13.58
CA GLY A 153 -20.85 13.31 -14.51
C GLY A 153 -19.80 14.33 -14.07
N ILE A 154 -18.95 14.01 -13.10
CA ILE A 154 -17.87 14.87 -12.65
C ILE A 154 -16.61 14.55 -13.45
N ASP A 155 -16.31 15.35 -14.46
CA ASP A 155 -15.11 15.21 -15.31
C ASP A 155 -13.98 16.05 -14.74
N PHE A 156 -13.29 15.51 -13.75
CA PHE A 156 -12.18 16.17 -13.07
C PHE A 156 -10.86 16.06 -13.87
N ASP A 157 -10.05 17.11 -13.78
CA ASP A 157 -8.69 17.14 -14.34
C ASP A 157 -7.76 16.31 -13.49
N TYR A 158 -7.84 16.45 -12.13
CA TYR A 158 -7.00 15.74 -11.19
C TYR A 158 -7.81 15.16 -10.02
N PHE A 159 -7.32 14.02 -9.53
CA PHE A 159 -7.74 13.44 -8.26
C PHE A 159 -6.64 13.62 -7.21
N CYS A 160 -6.97 14.23 -6.09
CA CYS A 160 -6.03 14.50 -5.01
C CYS A 160 -6.38 13.75 -3.73
N THR A 161 -5.36 13.36 -2.98
CA THR A 161 -5.52 12.69 -1.67
C THR A 161 -4.44 13.14 -0.70
N GLY A 162 -4.64 12.85 0.59
CA GLY A 162 -3.68 13.12 1.66
C GLY A 162 -2.55 12.10 1.79
N HIS A 163 -2.16 11.40 0.72
CA HIS A 163 -1.04 10.45 0.80
C HIS A 163 0.31 11.15 0.91
N TYR A 164 1.20 10.56 1.70
CA TYR A 164 2.61 10.95 1.84
C TYR A 164 3.46 10.16 0.85
N ALA A 165 3.47 10.60 -0.38
CA ALA A 165 4.31 10.12 -1.47
C ALA A 165 4.52 11.25 -2.46
N THR A 166 5.61 11.26 -3.21
CA THR A 166 5.89 12.25 -4.26
C THR A 166 5.66 11.61 -5.62
N LEU A 167 4.90 12.28 -6.49
CA LEU A 167 4.82 11.90 -7.89
C LEU A 167 5.93 12.60 -8.66
N VAL A 168 6.60 11.84 -9.50
CA VAL A 168 7.72 12.33 -10.32
C VAL A 168 7.55 11.87 -11.76
N ARG A 169 8.05 12.68 -12.71
CA ARG A 169 8.12 12.34 -14.12
C ARG A 169 9.57 12.49 -14.59
N PRO A 170 10.14 11.52 -15.32
CA PRO A 170 11.48 11.66 -15.85
C PRO A 170 11.53 12.79 -16.88
N THR A 171 12.60 13.60 -16.88
CA THR A 171 12.81 14.64 -17.89
C THR A 171 13.23 14.06 -19.25
N GLU A 172 13.82 12.85 -19.21
CA GLU A 172 14.28 12.12 -20.38
C GLU A 172 13.45 10.85 -20.64
N ASP A 173 13.66 10.23 -21.79
CA ASP A 173 12.98 9.03 -22.24
C ASP A 173 13.49 7.78 -21.50
N LEU A 174 12.63 7.10 -20.74
CA LEU A 174 12.97 5.87 -20.02
C LEU A 174 13.23 4.64 -20.92
N ARG A 175 13.03 4.71 -22.23
CA ARG A 175 13.38 3.60 -23.15
C ARG A 175 14.83 3.18 -23.02
N LEU A 176 15.72 4.13 -22.71
CA LEU A 176 17.13 3.84 -22.45
C LEU A 176 17.33 2.91 -21.23
N VAL A 177 16.43 2.97 -20.24
CA VAL A 177 16.46 2.11 -19.04
C VAL A 177 15.84 0.75 -19.34
N TYR A 178 14.69 0.72 -20.03
CA TYR A 178 14.00 -0.52 -20.38
C TYR A 178 14.65 -1.26 -21.54
N GLY A 179 15.45 -0.59 -22.37
CA GLY A 179 16.16 -1.17 -23.53
C GLY A 179 15.22 -1.55 -24.65
N ASP A 180 15.58 -2.62 -25.39
CA ASP A 180 14.84 -3.11 -26.57
C ASP A 180 13.43 -3.66 -26.26
N GLU A 181 13.00 -3.58 -24.98
CA GLU A 181 11.69 -4.05 -24.54
C GLU A 181 10.56 -3.09 -24.91
N VAL A 182 10.90 -1.83 -25.17
CA VAL A 182 9.95 -0.82 -25.63
C VAL A 182 9.99 -0.71 -27.14
N THR A 183 9.01 -1.29 -27.81
CA THR A 183 8.82 -1.16 -29.25
C THR A 183 7.86 0.00 -29.53
N GLY A 184 8.29 1.01 -30.25
CA GLY A 184 7.48 2.17 -30.64
C GLY A 184 8.29 3.44 -30.79
N GLN A 185 7.68 4.47 -31.40
CA GLN A 185 8.32 5.78 -31.61
C GLN A 185 8.00 6.79 -30.50
N GLU A 186 7.08 6.46 -29.56
CA GLU A 186 6.64 7.37 -28.52
C GLU A 186 7.66 7.45 -27.38
N THR A 187 7.88 8.65 -26.88
CA THR A 187 8.72 8.92 -25.71
C THR A 187 8.07 8.35 -24.46
N VAL A 188 8.79 7.53 -23.69
CA VAL A 188 8.30 6.89 -22.47
C VAL A 188 8.69 7.71 -21.24
N ARG A 189 7.78 8.56 -20.77
CA ARG A 189 7.95 9.43 -19.61
C ARG A 189 6.79 9.24 -18.60
N PRO A 190 6.67 8.05 -17.98
CA PRO A 190 5.55 7.74 -17.10
C PRO A 190 5.62 8.55 -15.83
N VAL A 191 4.45 8.81 -15.23
CA VAL A 191 4.41 9.26 -13.82
C VAL A 191 4.77 8.08 -12.93
N MET A 192 5.72 8.31 -12.02
CA MET A 192 6.25 7.34 -11.08
C MET A 192 6.12 7.87 -9.64
N ILE A 193 6.37 7.00 -8.67
CA ILE A 193 6.23 7.31 -7.26
C ILE A 193 7.61 7.35 -6.62
N SER A 194 7.91 8.43 -5.91
CA SER A 194 9.12 8.63 -5.11
C SER A 194 8.76 8.85 -3.65
N ALA A 195 9.73 8.69 -2.76
CA ALA A 195 9.56 8.90 -1.33
C ALA A 195 9.08 10.34 -1.03
N ALA A 196 8.22 10.46 -0.01
CA ALA A 196 7.78 11.74 0.53
C ALA A 196 8.91 12.46 1.26
N THR A 197 8.72 13.76 1.53
CA THR A 197 9.61 14.55 2.39
C THR A 197 9.67 13.96 3.81
N ASP A 198 8.53 13.60 4.40
CA ASP A 198 8.49 12.87 5.67
C ASP A 198 8.68 11.36 5.46
N LYS A 199 9.91 10.90 5.57
CA LYS A 199 10.26 9.48 5.41
C LYS A 199 9.64 8.57 6.47
N ARG A 200 9.22 9.12 7.64
CA ARG A 200 8.55 8.33 8.70
C ARG A 200 7.09 8.05 8.38
N LYS A 201 6.47 8.91 7.55
CA LYS A 201 5.09 8.77 7.06
C LYS A 201 5.03 8.30 5.61
N ASP A 202 6.16 7.93 5.01
CA ASP A 202 6.23 7.46 3.62
C ASP A 202 5.25 6.32 3.36
N GLN A 203 4.37 6.50 2.37
CA GLN A 203 3.33 5.55 1.99
C GLN A 203 3.57 4.94 0.61
N THR A 204 4.76 5.12 0.04
CA THR A 204 5.09 4.59 -1.29
C THR A 204 4.88 3.08 -1.38
N TYR A 205 5.22 2.34 -0.32
CA TYR A 205 5.01 0.90 -0.25
C TYR A 205 3.57 0.47 -0.57
N PHE A 206 2.58 1.22 -0.08
CA PHE A 206 1.17 0.93 -0.32
C PHE A 206 0.67 1.33 -1.71
N LEU A 207 1.41 2.17 -2.43
CA LEU A 207 1.06 2.70 -3.74
C LEU A 207 1.76 1.96 -4.88
N CYS A 208 2.65 1.02 -4.58
CA CYS A 208 3.55 0.38 -5.54
C CYS A 208 2.85 -0.35 -6.70
N ARG A 209 1.57 -0.62 -6.60
CA ARG A 209 0.78 -1.29 -7.64
C ARG A 209 -0.23 -0.38 -8.33
N VAL A 210 -0.21 0.93 -8.07
CA VAL A 210 -1.04 1.89 -8.82
C VAL A 210 -0.42 2.10 -10.20
N PRO A 211 -1.15 1.84 -11.29
CA PRO A 211 -0.62 1.98 -12.65
C PRO A 211 -0.22 3.43 -12.97
N SER A 212 0.87 3.62 -13.71
CA SER A 212 1.34 4.96 -14.13
C SER A 212 0.27 5.74 -14.90
N ALA A 213 -0.53 5.06 -15.74
CA ALA A 213 -1.64 5.70 -16.46
C ALA A 213 -2.68 6.32 -15.50
N THR A 214 -2.94 5.70 -14.36
CA THR A 214 -3.81 6.26 -13.32
C THR A 214 -3.14 7.45 -12.64
N LEU A 215 -1.83 7.37 -12.37
CA LEU A 215 -1.06 8.42 -11.70
C LEU A 215 -0.97 9.73 -12.51
N GLU A 216 -1.16 9.69 -13.83
CA GLU A 216 -1.20 10.90 -14.67
C GLU A 216 -2.17 11.95 -14.15
N LYS A 217 -3.34 11.51 -13.71
CA LYS A 217 -4.41 12.37 -13.17
C LYS A 217 -4.42 12.44 -11.63
N VAL A 218 -3.37 12.02 -10.95
CA VAL A 218 -3.29 12.03 -9.48
C VAL A 218 -2.30 13.07 -9.00
N ARG A 219 -2.58 13.73 -7.84
CA ARG A 219 -1.62 14.60 -7.12
C ARG A 219 -1.68 14.34 -5.62
N PHE A 220 -0.54 14.48 -4.97
CA PHE A 220 -0.37 14.34 -3.52
C PHE A 220 0.15 15.63 -2.92
N PRO A 221 -0.72 16.61 -2.61
CA PRO A 221 -0.30 17.93 -2.13
C PRO A 221 0.55 17.91 -0.85
N LEU A 222 0.41 16.87 -0.02
CA LEU A 222 1.18 16.75 1.22
C LEU A 222 2.59 16.17 1.04
N SER A 223 2.98 15.79 -0.16
CA SER A 223 4.29 15.19 -0.47
C SER A 223 5.51 16.03 -0.03
N VAL A 224 5.33 17.35 0.02
CA VAL A 224 6.39 18.33 0.35
C VAL A 224 6.45 18.72 1.82
N TYR A 225 5.50 18.25 2.64
CA TYR A 225 5.37 18.59 4.05
C TYR A 225 5.68 17.40 4.96
N THR A 226 6.21 17.70 6.14
CA THR A 226 6.24 16.74 7.25
C THR A 226 4.89 16.66 7.95
N LYS A 227 4.63 15.57 8.64
CA LYS A 227 3.38 15.42 9.41
C LYS A 227 3.23 16.50 10.49
N GLN A 228 4.32 16.96 11.07
CA GLN A 228 4.30 18.06 12.06
C GLN A 228 3.85 19.37 11.42
N GLU A 229 4.34 19.69 10.23
CA GLU A 229 3.90 20.88 9.49
C GLU A 229 2.42 20.77 9.11
N VAL A 230 1.96 19.59 8.68
CA VAL A 230 0.54 19.35 8.39
C VAL A 230 -0.35 19.61 9.61
N TYR A 231 0.04 19.13 10.79
CA TYR A 231 -0.70 19.42 12.02
C TYR A 231 -0.66 20.91 12.39
N ALA A 232 0.49 21.55 12.30
CA ALA A 232 0.62 22.99 12.56
C ALA A 232 -0.28 23.82 11.64
N MET A 233 -0.23 23.56 10.33
CA MET A 233 -1.08 24.23 9.34
C MET A 233 -2.58 23.98 9.59
N ALA A 234 -2.95 22.77 10.01
CA ALA A 234 -4.33 22.43 10.33
C ALA A 234 -4.83 23.16 11.59
N GLN A 235 -4.00 23.26 12.62
CA GLN A 235 -4.31 24.00 13.85
C GLN A 235 -4.43 25.51 13.60
N GLU A 236 -3.49 26.09 12.84
CA GLU A 236 -3.50 27.51 12.47
C GLU A 236 -4.79 27.89 11.73
N ARG A 237 -5.32 27.00 10.91
CA ARG A 237 -6.57 27.16 10.16
C ARG A 237 -7.83 26.73 10.93
N GLY A 238 -7.69 26.35 12.19
CA GLY A 238 -8.81 25.95 13.05
C GLY A 238 -9.53 24.68 12.60
N LEU A 239 -8.86 23.77 11.91
CA LEU A 239 -9.48 22.53 11.42
C LEU A 239 -9.77 21.57 12.58
N ALA A 240 -11.06 21.27 12.81
CA ALA A 240 -11.50 20.34 13.87
C ALA A 240 -10.88 18.94 13.74
N ALA A 241 -10.53 18.52 12.53
CA ALA A 241 -9.85 17.24 12.27
C ALA A 241 -8.44 17.15 12.91
N ALA A 242 -7.79 18.29 13.25
CA ALA A 242 -6.49 18.32 13.90
C ALA A 242 -6.49 17.75 15.33
N SER A 243 -7.65 17.68 16.00
CA SER A 243 -7.79 17.14 17.35
C SER A 243 -8.06 15.64 17.39
N ARG A 244 -8.15 14.96 16.24
CA ARG A 244 -8.48 13.53 16.15
C ARG A 244 -7.26 12.65 16.04
N SER A 245 -7.39 11.41 16.60
CA SER A 245 -6.43 10.36 16.37
C SER A 245 -6.41 9.93 14.89
N GLU A 246 -5.27 9.48 14.40
CA GLU A 246 -5.17 8.85 13.09
C GLU A 246 -5.72 7.42 13.13
N SER A 247 -6.39 6.98 12.05
CA SER A 247 -6.63 5.55 11.83
C SER A 247 -5.28 4.87 11.57
N GLN A 248 -4.93 3.88 12.39
CA GLN A 248 -3.64 3.21 12.27
C GLN A 248 -3.74 1.87 11.54
N ASP A 249 -4.89 1.20 11.64
CA ASP A 249 -5.07 -0.16 11.14
C ASP A 249 -6.18 -0.24 10.10
N PHE A 250 -6.03 -1.17 9.17
CA PHE A 250 -7.04 -1.53 8.19
C PHE A 250 -8.30 -2.06 8.91
N ILE A 251 -8.11 -3.01 9.82
CA ILE A 251 -9.13 -3.64 10.64
C ILE A 251 -8.52 -3.90 12.02
N PRO A 252 -9.18 -3.52 13.12
CA PRO A 252 -8.74 -3.86 14.47
C PRO A 252 -8.72 -5.36 14.70
N ASP A 253 -7.79 -5.85 15.52
CA ASP A 253 -7.72 -7.28 15.91
C ASP A 253 -9.05 -7.80 16.46
N THR A 254 -9.83 -6.95 17.12
CA THR A 254 -11.15 -7.28 17.68
C THR A 254 -12.20 -7.62 16.60
N TYR A 255 -11.99 -7.20 15.35
CA TYR A 255 -12.90 -7.50 14.25
C TYR A 255 -12.56 -8.80 13.52
N LEU A 256 -11.34 -9.34 13.71
CA LEU A 256 -10.89 -10.52 12.99
C LEU A 256 -11.81 -11.73 13.20
N ASP A 257 -12.18 -12.02 14.43
CA ASP A 257 -13.06 -13.15 14.75
C ASP A 257 -14.48 -13.01 14.14
N ILE A 258 -14.96 -11.78 13.99
CA ILE A 258 -16.24 -11.49 13.35
C ILE A 258 -16.13 -11.64 11.82
N ILE A 259 -15.06 -11.12 11.23
CA ILE A 259 -14.80 -11.18 9.78
C ILE A 259 -14.60 -12.63 9.31
N PHE A 260 -13.97 -13.45 10.15
CA PHE A 260 -13.75 -14.88 9.88
C PHE A 260 -14.84 -15.79 10.47
N SER A 261 -15.97 -15.25 10.94
CA SER A 261 -17.08 -16.03 11.55
C SER A 261 -17.78 -16.99 10.56
N ASP A 262 -17.70 -16.74 9.28
CA ASP A 262 -18.16 -17.61 8.19
C ASP A 262 -17.29 -18.87 8.03
N GLN A 263 -16.11 -18.87 8.61
CA GLN A 263 -15.20 -20.01 8.68
C GLN A 263 -14.82 -20.19 10.13
N ILE A 264 -15.16 -21.33 10.67
CA ILE A 264 -14.78 -21.70 12.02
C ILE A 264 -13.26 -21.59 12.14
N SER A 265 -12.79 -20.56 12.85
CA SER A 265 -11.40 -20.47 13.28
C SER A 265 -11.11 -21.59 14.25
N GLN A 266 -10.76 -22.75 13.69
CA GLN A 266 -10.49 -23.93 14.48
C GLN A 266 -9.19 -23.74 15.25
N PRO A 267 -9.17 -23.99 16.55
CA PRO A 267 -7.92 -24.16 17.28
C PRO A 267 -7.07 -25.26 16.63
N GLY A 268 -5.77 -25.06 16.59
CA GLY A 268 -4.84 -26.03 16.02
C GLY A 268 -3.51 -26.04 16.76
N ASP A 269 -2.59 -26.87 16.32
CA ASP A 269 -1.34 -27.06 17.03
C ASP A 269 -0.31 -25.97 16.70
N ILE A 270 0.36 -25.48 17.73
CA ILE A 270 1.62 -24.75 17.60
C ILE A 270 2.75 -25.75 17.76
N VAL A 271 3.64 -25.84 16.75
CA VAL A 271 4.74 -26.80 16.70
C VAL A 271 6.09 -26.11 16.46
N ASP A 272 7.19 -26.78 16.78
CA ASP A 272 8.52 -26.36 16.35
C ASP A 272 8.86 -26.91 14.95
N LEU A 273 10.06 -26.59 14.44
CA LEU A 273 10.53 -27.05 13.12
C LEU A 273 10.67 -28.59 13.03
N ALA A 274 10.80 -29.29 14.17
CA ALA A 274 10.84 -30.74 14.23
C ALA A 274 9.43 -31.38 14.33
N GLY A 275 8.37 -30.57 14.38
CA GLY A 275 6.99 -31.01 14.53
C GLY A 275 6.57 -31.32 15.97
N LYS A 276 7.41 -30.99 16.97
CA LYS A 276 7.06 -31.16 18.39
C LYS A 276 6.04 -30.10 18.78
N LYS A 277 4.94 -30.54 19.39
CA LYS A 277 3.89 -29.67 19.90
C LYS A 277 4.39 -28.78 21.06
N LEU A 278 4.19 -27.47 20.92
CA LEU A 278 4.54 -26.45 21.91
C LEU A 278 3.31 -25.84 22.58
N GLY A 279 2.13 -25.87 21.91
CA GLY A 279 0.92 -25.28 22.41
C GLY A 279 -0.26 -25.45 21.44
N VAL A 280 -1.28 -24.63 21.62
CA VAL A 280 -2.49 -24.59 20.78
C VAL A 280 -2.78 -23.13 20.42
N HIS A 281 -3.03 -22.87 19.15
CA HIS A 281 -3.46 -21.55 18.68
C HIS A 281 -4.99 -21.46 18.63
N ARG A 282 -5.50 -20.22 18.64
CA ARG A 282 -6.95 -19.92 18.60
C ARG A 282 -7.52 -19.70 17.19
N GLY A 283 -6.72 -19.91 16.15
CA GLY A 283 -7.00 -19.67 14.74
C GLY A 283 -5.77 -19.11 14.03
N ILE A 284 -5.46 -19.62 12.83
CA ILE A 284 -4.25 -19.24 12.10
C ILE A 284 -4.22 -17.77 11.69
N HIS A 285 -5.39 -17.13 11.51
CA HIS A 285 -5.53 -15.72 11.14
C HIS A 285 -5.04 -14.72 12.20
N HIS A 286 -4.77 -15.18 13.42
CA HIS A 286 -4.15 -14.37 14.48
C HIS A 286 -2.61 -14.35 14.41
N TYR A 287 -2.01 -15.05 13.45
CA TYR A 287 -0.56 -15.22 13.37
C TYR A 287 -0.02 -14.65 12.05
N THR A 288 1.17 -14.07 12.16
CA THR A 288 1.89 -13.49 11.02
C THR A 288 3.34 -13.95 11.07
N ILE A 289 3.93 -14.30 9.93
CA ILE A 289 5.34 -14.71 9.83
C ILE A 289 6.24 -13.66 10.48
N GLY A 290 7.16 -14.10 11.35
CA GLY A 290 8.05 -13.24 12.12
C GLY A 290 7.45 -12.65 13.41
N GLN A 291 6.17 -12.92 13.72
CA GLN A 291 5.53 -12.51 14.98
C GLN A 291 6.23 -13.16 16.17
N ARG A 292 6.50 -12.35 17.23
CA ARG A 292 7.12 -12.78 18.48
C ARG A 292 6.15 -12.77 19.67
N ARG A 293 5.25 -11.79 19.72
CA ARG A 293 4.33 -11.58 20.86
C ARG A 293 2.99 -12.27 20.61
N GLY A 294 2.29 -12.63 21.70
CA GLY A 294 0.95 -13.19 21.60
C GLY A 294 0.92 -14.64 21.08
N LEU A 295 2.03 -15.39 21.15
CA LEU A 295 2.10 -16.76 20.65
C LEU A 295 1.39 -17.78 21.54
N GLY A 296 1.16 -17.46 22.84
CA GLY A 296 0.50 -18.35 23.77
C GLY A 296 1.33 -19.57 24.21
N VAL A 297 2.66 -19.55 23.99
CA VAL A 297 3.57 -20.61 24.39
C VAL A 297 4.60 -20.12 25.40
N SER A 298 4.97 -20.96 26.36
CA SER A 298 6.09 -20.72 27.28
C SER A 298 7.39 -21.25 26.70
N SER A 299 8.42 -20.42 26.70
CA SER A 299 9.75 -20.80 26.24
C SER A 299 10.82 -20.03 27.02
N ASN A 300 11.98 -20.65 27.24
CA ASN A 300 13.16 -20.03 27.86
C ASN A 300 13.97 -19.16 26.87
N ARG A 301 13.58 -19.13 25.59
CA ARG A 301 14.17 -18.33 24.52
C ARG A 301 13.10 -17.68 23.67
N PRO A 302 13.39 -16.56 22.99
CA PRO A 302 12.44 -15.96 22.05
C PRO A 302 12.10 -16.92 20.93
N LEU A 303 10.80 -17.11 20.66
CA LEU A 303 10.29 -17.85 19.51
C LEU A 303 9.54 -16.90 18.58
N TYR A 304 9.52 -17.27 17.32
CA TYR A 304 8.93 -16.50 16.22
C TYR A 304 8.10 -17.40 15.30
N VAL A 305 7.04 -16.87 14.72
CA VAL A 305 6.29 -17.58 13.69
C VAL A 305 7.16 -17.74 12.45
N HIS A 306 7.49 -18.98 12.10
CA HIS A 306 8.25 -19.37 10.93
C HIS A 306 7.36 -19.48 9.70
N SER A 307 6.26 -20.24 9.83
CA SER A 307 5.31 -20.51 8.76
C SER A 307 3.95 -20.87 9.33
N ILE A 308 2.93 -20.78 8.49
CA ILE A 308 1.55 -21.17 8.80
C ILE A 308 1.15 -22.22 7.78
N ASP A 309 0.90 -23.45 8.26
CA ASP A 309 0.40 -24.57 7.44
C ASP A 309 -1.13 -24.61 7.56
N SER A 310 -1.81 -24.00 6.62
CA SER A 310 -3.28 -23.93 6.62
C SER A 310 -3.95 -25.28 6.37
N GLN A 311 -3.27 -26.22 5.69
CA GLN A 311 -3.81 -27.56 5.43
C GLN A 311 -3.81 -28.42 6.69
N LYS A 312 -2.74 -28.32 7.49
CA LYS A 312 -2.63 -29.03 8.76
C LYS A 312 -3.21 -28.24 9.94
N ASN A 313 -3.65 -27.01 9.70
CA ASN A 313 -4.07 -26.05 10.74
C ASN A 313 -2.99 -25.90 11.84
N GLN A 314 -1.75 -25.61 11.42
CA GLN A 314 -0.59 -25.53 12.30
C GLN A 314 0.14 -24.20 12.16
N VAL A 315 0.61 -23.67 13.29
CA VAL A 315 1.56 -22.56 13.36
C VAL A 315 2.93 -23.11 13.74
N VAL A 316 3.92 -22.92 12.88
CA VAL A 316 5.29 -23.42 13.11
C VAL A 316 6.11 -22.30 13.71
N LEU A 317 6.79 -22.56 14.83
CA LEU A 317 7.69 -21.62 15.49
C LEU A 317 9.15 -22.01 15.32
N CYS A 318 10.03 -20.99 15.32
CA CYS A 318 11.47 -21.16 15.16
C CYS A 318 12.26 -20.14 15.97
N ASP A 319 13.57 -20.26 15.96
CA ASP A 319 14.50 -19.25 16.44
C ASP A 319 14.66 -18.11 15.42
N ASP A 320 15.25 -16.99 15.84
CA ASP A 320 15.39 -15.79 15.00
C ASP A 320 16.21 -16.04 13.71
N GLN A 321 17.28 -16.81 13.82
CA GLN A 321 18.15 -17.13 12.70
C GLN A 321 17.47 -17.96 11.60
N ASP A 322 16.48 -18.77 11.97
CA ASP A 322 15.71 -19.59 11.01
C ASP A 322 14.74 -18.77 10.17
N LEU A 323 14.55 -17.49 10.49
CA LEU A 323 13.75 -16.57 9.69
C LEU A 323 14.52 -15.92 8.53
N LEU A 324 15.85 -16.14 8.45
CA LEU A 324 16.67 -15.56 7.40
C LEU A 324 16.43 -16.27 6.07
N CYS A 325 16.20 -15.47 5.03
CA CYS A 325 15.97 -15.93 3.66
C CYS A 325 16.99 -15.27 2.73
N SER A 326 17.58 -16.05 1.81
CA SER A 326 18.52 -15.56 0.79
C SER A 326 17.82 -14.82 -0.34
N GLY A 327 16.51 -15.04 -0.51
CA GLY A 327 15.73 -14.40 -1.56
C GLY A 327 14.23 -14.70 -1.46
N LEU A 328 13.53 -14.39 -2.53
CA LEU A 328 12.10 -14.65 -2.68
C LEU A 328 11.70 -14.78 -4.16
N VAL A 329 10.52 -15.31 -4.39
CA VAL A 329 9.82 -15.21 -5.67
C VAL A 329 8.57 -14.36 -5.48
N ALA A 330 8.33 -13.44 -6.41
CA ALA A 330 7.11 -12.63 -6.42
C ALA A 330 6.46 -12.65 -7.81
N GLU A 331 5.15 -12.46 -7.83
CA GLU A 331 4.29 -12.56 -9.00
C GLU A 331 3.27 -11.40 -9.04
N ASN A 332 2.43 -11.35 -10.06
CA ASN A 332 1.42 -10.29 -10.21
C ASN A 332 2.03 -8.89 -10.16
N TRP A 333 3.09 -8.67 -10.91
CA TRP A 333 3.84 -7.43 -10.94
C TRP A 333 3.11 -6.29 -11.66
N VAL A 334 3.22 -5.11 -11.08
CA VAL A 334 2.95 -3.83 -11.76
C VAL A 334 4.27 -3.08 -11.86
N TRP A 335 4.73 -2.86 -13.09
CA TRP A 335 5.96 -2.13 -13.39
C TRP A 335 5.64 -0.69 -13.77
N ALA A 336 6.51 0.23 -13.36
CA ALA A 336 6.40 1.63 -13.74
C ALA A 336 6.44 1.76 -15.27
N GLY A 337 5.54 2.58 -15.83
CA GLY A 337 5.38 2.72 -17.26
C GLY A 337 4.74 1.52 -17.98
N GLY A 338 4.42 0.43 -17.26
CA GLY A 338 3.80 -0.78 -17.84
C GLY A 338 4.79 -1.73 -18.52
N TYR A 339 6.10 -1.49 -18.42
CA TYR A 339 7.14 -2.30 -19.08
C TYR A 339 7.83 -3.23 -18.10
N ALA A 340 7.68 -4.54 -18.32
CA ALA A 340 8.30 -5.58 -17.50
C ALA A 340 9.76 -5.83 -17.92
N PRO A 341 10.75 -5.65 -17.00
CA PRO A 341 12.16 -5.93 -17.34
C PRO A 341 12.39 -7.40 -17.64
N LYS A 342 13.02 -7.71 -18.78
CA LYS A 342 13.37 -9.08 -19.21
C LYS A 342 14.76 -9.49 -18.74
N SER A 343 15.70 -8.54 -18.66
CA SER A 343 17.06 -8.77 -18.18
C SER A 343 17.13 -8.66 -16.65
N SER A 344 18.11 -9.33 -16.03
CA SER A 344 18.34 -9.13 -14.60
C SER A 344 18.97 -7.75 -14.32
N PHE A 345 18.62 -7.18 -13.17
CA PHE A 345 19.13 -5.87 -12.74
C PHE A 345 19.29 -5.80 -11.23
N LYS A 346 20.04 -4.81 -10.75
CA LYS A 346 20.20 -4.50 -9.33
C LYS A 346 19.20 -3.43 -8.90
N GLY A 347 18.68 -3.55 -7.68
CA GLY A 347 17.78 -2.57 -7.09
C GLY A 347 17.69 -2.73 -5.57
N GLN A 348 17.01 -1.80 -4.93
CA GLN A 348 16.68 -1.87 -3.52
C GLN A 348 15.28 -2.48 -3.38
N VAL A 349 15.11 -3.53 -2.59
CA VAL A 349 13.82 -4.22 -2.44
C VAL A 349 13.32 -4.12 -1.02
N LYS A 350 12.09 -3.63 -0.88
CA LYS A 350 11.38 -3.57 0.39
C LYS A 350 10.33 -4.67 0.43
N ILE A 351 10.35 -5.49 1.48
CA ILE A 351 9.48 -6.67 1.63
C ILE A 351 8.35 -6.47 2.65
N ARG A 352 8.38 -5.36 3.38
CA ARG A 352 7.36 -4.90 4.34
C ARG A 352 7.44 -3.41 4.50
N LEU A 353 6.35 -2.78 4.95
CA LEU A 353 6.35 -1.34 5.23
C LEU A 353 7.46 -0.92 6.20
N ALA A 354 7.61 -1.65 7.31
CA ALA A 354 8.56 -1.31 8.36
C ALA A 354 9.99 -1.82 8.12
N SER A 355 10.24 -2.65 7.08
CA SER A 355 11.59 -3.13 6.78
C SER A 355 12.39 -2.07 6.00
N PRO A 356 13.71 -1.97 6.22
CA PRO A 356 14.57 -1.24 5.30
C PRO A 356 14.55 -1.90 3.91
N ALA A 357 14.84 -1.13 2.87
CA ALA A 357 15.05 -1.69 1.55
C ALA A 357 16.42 -2.37 1.47
N ALA A 358 16.48 -3.58 0.92
CA ALA A 358 17.68 -4.39 0.82
C ALA A 358 18.23 -4.43 -0.60
N SER A 359 19.55 -4.28 -0.76
CA SER A 359 20.23 -4.45 -2.05
C SER A 359 20.01 -5.87 -2.58
N SER A 360 19.57 -5.96 -3.82
CA SER A 360 19.11 -7.22 -4.40
C SER A 360 19.36 -7.30 -5.90
N THR A 361 19.42 -8.54 -6.41
CA THR A 361 19.36 -8.82 -7.84
C THR A 361 17.97 -9.31 -8.19
N ILE A 362 17.31 -8.66 -9.14
CA ILE A 362 15.99 -8.99 -9.65
C ILE A 362 16.14 -9.70 -10.99
N ARG A 363 15.48 -10.86 -11.16
CA ARG A 363 15.57 -11.71 -12.37
C ARG A 363 14.20 -12.15 -12.84
N ALA A 364 13.88 -11.91 -14.09
CA ALA A 364 12.68 -12.46 -14.73
C ALA A 364 12.79 -14.00 -14.86
N ARG A 365 11.71 -14.72 -14.60
CA ARG A 365 11.65 -16.19 -14.67
C ARG A 365 11.00 -16.72 -15.95
N GLY A 366 10.47 -15.86 -16.80
CA GLY A 366 9.82 -16.25 -18.06
C GLY A 366 8.34 -16.65 -17.93
N ASP A 367 7.84 -16.86 -16.71
CA ASP A 367 6.43 -17.17 -16.37
C ASP A 367 5.66 -15.93 -15.85
N GLY A 368 6.25 -14.74 -15.99
CA GLY A 368 5.71 -13.47 -15.44
C GLY A 368 6.06 -13.24 -13.98
N SER A 369 6.66 -14.21 -13.30
CA SER A 369 7.20 -14.03 -11.95
C SER A 369 8.65 -13.55 -11.98
N TYR A 370 9.11 -13.02 -10.85
CA TYR A 370 10.50 -12.57 -10.67
C TYR A 370 11.11 -13.21 -9.44
N GLU A 371 12.34 -13.64 -9.59
CA GLU A 371 13.20 -14.05 -8.50
C GLU A 371 14.00 -12.86 -8.01
N ILE A 372 14.02 -12.66 -6.69
CA ILE A 372 14.78 -11.63 -6.01
C ILE A 372 15.77 -12.28 -5.08
N ILE A 373 17.06 -12.07 -5.33
CA ILE A 373 18.16 -12.58 -4.49
C ILE A 373 18.75 -11.39 -3.75
N PHE A 374 18.72 -11.45 -2.43
CA PHE A 374 19.27 -10.42 -1.56
C PHE A 374 20.80 -10.51 -1.50
N ASP A 375 21.49 -9.37 -1.47
CA ASP A 375 22.95 -9.34 -1.25
C ASP A 375 23.30 -9.72 0.20
N GLN A 376 22.36 -9.52 1.15
CA GLN A 376 22.42 -9.98 2.53
C GLN A 376 21.07 -10.62 2.90
N PRO A 377 21.04 -11.77 3.58
CA PRO A 377 19.79 -12.43 3.94
C PRO A 377 18.82 -11.50 4.66
N GLN A 378 17.54 -11.60 4.31
CA GLN A 378 16.47 -10.79 4.90
C GLN A 378 15.60 -11.64 5.80
N ARG A 379 15.15 -11.02 6.91
CA ARG A 379 14.37 -11.70 7.94
C ARG A 379 12.89 -11.73 7.61
N ALA A 380 12.24 -12.88 7.82
CA ALA A 380 10.80 -13.05 7.84
C ALA A 380 10.12 -12.59 6.53
N VAL A 381 10.65 -13.06 5.39
CA VAL A 381 9.96 -12.93 4.10
C VAL A 381 8.60 -13.61 4.21
N ALA A 382 7.52 -12.85 3.95
CA ALA A 382 6.17 -13.35 4.17
C ALA A 382 5.39 -13.42 2.84
N PRO A 383 4.99 -14.62 2.38
CA PRO A 383 4.05 -14.76 1.28
C PRO A 383 2.77 -13.97 1.54
N GLY A 384 2.24 -13.30 0.50
CA GLY A 384 1.09 -12.38 0.59
C GLY A 384 1.47 -10.92 0.82
N GLN A 385 2.65 -10.62 1.35
CA GLN A 385 3.19 -9.26 1.37
C GLN A 385 3.71 -8.86 -0.01
N SER A 386 4.02 -7.57 -0.21
CA SER A 386 4.61 -7.12 -1.48
C SER A 386 6.13 -7.03 -1.42
N ALA A 387 6.75 -7.39 -2.55
CA ALA A 387 8.11 -7.01 -2.88
C ALA A 387 8.06 -5.74 -3.72
N VAL A 388 8.60 -4.64 -3.20
CA VAL A 388 8.61 -3.34 -3.89
C VAL A 388 10.04 -2.99 -4.26
N VAL A 389 10.28 -2.83 -5.56
CA VAL A 389 11.60 -2.50 -6.13
C VAL A 389 11.73 -0.98 -6.23
N TYR A 390 12.81 -0.46 -5.69
CA TYR A 390 13.21 0.93 -5.79
C TYR A 390 14.52 1.06 -6.57
N LEU A 391 14.59 2.04 -7.45
CA LEU A 391 15.80 2.56 -8.05
C LEU A 391 15.92 4.02 -7.64
N ASP A 392 16.99 4.38 -6.95
CA ASP A 392 17.24 5.73 -6.42
C ASP A 392 16.04 6.35 -5.64
N GLY A 393 15.39 5.53 -4.81
CA GLY A 393 14.23 5.96 -4.02
C GLY A 393 12.92 6.12 -4.80
N ILE A 394 12.91 5.79 -6.09
CA ILE A 394 11.72 5.80 -6.96
C ILE A 394 11.22 4.37 -7.13
N ILE A 395 9.92 4.15 -7.02
CA ILE A 395 9.32 2.85 -7.26
C ILE A 395 9.45 2.49 -8.74
N PHE A 396 10.12 1.37 -9.00
CA PHE A 396 10.27 0.80 -10.32
C PHE A 396 9.27 -0.32 -10.59
N GLY A 397 8.82 -1.01 -9.55
CA GLY A 397 7.75 -2.00 -9.64
C GLY A 397 7.37 -2.59 -8.29
N GLY A 398 6.21 -3.24 -8.24
CA GLY A 398 5.72 -3.96 -7.08
C GLY A 398 5.01 -5.26 -7.46
N GLY A 399 5.34 -6.36 -6.77
CA GLY A 399 4.72 -7.67 -6.95
C GLY A 399 4.35 -8.31 -5.61
N ILE A 400 3.53 -9.35 -5.63
CA ILE A 400 3.12 -10.09 -4.43
C ILE A 400 4.09 -11.25 -4.20
N ILE A 401 4.66 -11.34 -3.02
CA ILE A 401 5.55 -12.43 -2.61
C ILE A 401 4.75 -13.74 -2.62
N SER A 402 5.17 -14.69 -3.46
CA SER A 402 4.56 -16.03 -3.54
C SER A 402 5.24 -17.01 -2.61
N ARG A 403 6.57 -16.95 -2.49
CA ARG A 403 7.37 -17.80 -1.59
C ARG A 403 8.73 -17.18 -1.27
N GLU A 404 9.31 -17.62 -0.16
CA GLU A 404 10.71 -17.34 0.21
C GLU A 404 11.69 -18.30 -0.50
N ILE A 405 12.97 -17.90 -0.51
CA ILE A 405 14.14 -18.71 -0.87
C ILE A 405 15.09 -18.71 0.33
N ARG A 406 15.38 -19.88 0.86
CA ARG A 406 16.28 -20.07 2.02
C ARG A 406 17.67 -20.46 1.61
#